data_ee789d583553f200ec1961e4b16ee24f
#
_entry.id   ee789d583553f200ec1961e4b16ee24f
#
_cell.length_a   1.000
_cell.length_b   1.000
_cell.length_c   1.000
_cell.angle_alpha   90.00
_cell.angle_beta   90.00
_cell.angle_gamma   90.00
#
_symmetry.space_group_name_H-M   'P 1'
#
loop_
_entity.id
_entity.type
_entity.pdbx_description
1 polymer ?
#
loop_
_entity_poly.entity_id
_entity_poly.type
_entity_poly.pdbx_seq_one_letter_code
_entity_poly.pdbx_strand_id
1 'polypeptide(L)'
;MTIEGLLPHRRPQVLDGPPEQSTAPSPVAQPDVRDEHRAAPPDDLPRRPLLLRGTLSVLHHRALQNPHAPRANPFAPGATSMDSHLATALEKSFGLLHPFLHEGRLTWSALQRVAAEPMGQSEELDRTILVVREILKRPRLSDAILSRDGDITRDSLSAAASALPGNSSPSVFSQDPFHAQGNAQVVQALQGQFEHLRDKAKDRTFLFEQHQYLEIAKLKAVMQDPYDVDRQGAPVLDPATGMPRPKYSELCVYTAKNILERPGLLPSLERANGTRLFGPPHKQGWLNNKSLERWLEQDEARKAR
;
A
#
# COMPACT_ATOMS: atom_id res chain seq x y z
N MET A 1 26.00 33.34 46.84
CA MET A 1 27.11 33.72 45.91
C MET A 1 26.53 33.55 44.51
N THR A 2 26.25 34.65 43.90
CA THR A 2 25.60 34.83 42.60
C THR A 2 26.69 34.96 41.55
N ILE A 3 26.62 34.24 40.45
CA ILE A 3 27.43 34.54 39.26
C ILE A 3 26.46 34.50 38.04
N GLU A 4 26.13 35.71 37.59
CA GLU A 4 25.57 35.99 36.29
C GLU A 4 26.60 35.82 35.19
N GLY A 5 26.26 35.13 34.12
CA GLY A 5 27.04 35.02 32.91
C GLY A 5 26.24 35.35 31.68
N LEU A 6 26.47 36.56 31.16
CA LEU A 6 25.86 37.13 29.93
C LEU A 6 26.23 36.33 28.69
N LEU A 7 25.21 36.06 27.88
CA LEU A 7 25.36 35.59 26.50
C LEU A 7 25.31 36.77 25.51
N PRO A 8 26.19 36.84 24.51
CA PRO A 8 26.05 37.81 23.44
C PRO A 8 25.17 37.26 22.29
N HIS A 9 24.15 38.00 21.97
CA HIS A 9 23.38 37.87 20.76
C HIS A 9 24.22 38.12 19.49
N ARG A 10 24.29 37.15 18.62
CA ARG A 10 24.71 37.33 17.23
C ARG A 10 23.50 37.38 16.33
N ARG A 11 23.23 38.53 15.72
CA ARG A 11 22.32 38.73 14.60
C ARG A 11 22.90 38.13 13.31
N PRO A 12 22.14 37.44 12.47
CA PRO A 12 22.54 37.17 11.10
C PRO A 12 22.32 38.41 10.22
N GLN A 13 23.34 38.77 9.47
CA GLN A 13 23.28 39.78 8.41
C GLN A 13 22.50 39.25 7.23
N VAL A 14 21.55 40.05 6.77
CA VAL A 14 20.85 39.94 5.50
C VAL A 14 21.80 40.48 4.43
N LEU A 15 22.14 39.67 3.44
CA LEU A 15 22.82 40.08 2.21
C LEU A 15 21.74 40.21 1.12
N ASP A 16 21.44 41.47 0.80
CA ASP A 16 20.71 41.85 -0.40
C ASP A 16 21.60 41.63 -1.64
N GLY A 17 21.19 40.74 -2.54
CA GLY A 17 21.73 40.58 -3.88
C GLY A 17 20.70 41.05 -4.93
N PRO A 18 21.12 41.74 -5.98
CA PRO A 18 20.23 42.37 -6.95
C PRO A 18 19.59 41.36 -7.92
N PRO A 19 18.44 41.71 -8.52
CA PRO A 19 17.69 40.79 -9.39
C PRO A 19 18.34 40.71 -10.77
N GLU A 20 18.69 39.51 -11.20
CA GLU A 20 19.09 39.25 -12.59
C GLU A 20 17.86 39.17 -13.50
N GLN A 21 17.96 39.93 -14.57
CA GLN A 21 16.98 40.06 -15.63
C GLN A 21 16.91 38.78 -16.46
N SER A 22 15.72 38.21 -16.55
CA SER A 22 15.36 37.11 -17.43
C SER A 22 15.22 37.64 -18.86
N THR A 23 16.14 37.30 -19.74
CA THR A 23 16.02 37.47 -21.18
C THR A 23 15.36 36.23 -21.80
N ALA A 24 14.18 36.43 -22.36
CA ALA A 24 13.48 35.45 -23.19
C ALA A 24 14.17 35.29 -24.57
N PRO A 25 14.31 34.09 -25.12
CA PRO A 25 14.68 33.90 -26.51
C PRO A 25 13.43 33.91 -27.40
N SER A 26 13.56 34.68 -28.50
CA SER A 26 12.63 34.81 -29.62
C SER A 26 12.45 33.49 -30.39
N PRO A 27 11.33 33.34 -31.13
CA PRO A 27 11.04 32.14 -31.89
C PRO A 27 11.83 32.09 -33.20
N VAL A 28 12.47 30.96 -33.43
CA VAL A 28 13.15 30.64 -34.69
C VAL A 28 12.13 30.12 -35.69
N ALA A 29 12.21 30.69 -36.90
CA ALA A 29 11.40 30.42 -38.07
C ALA A 29 11.49 28.96 -38.55
N GLN A 30 10.37 28.41 -38.98
CA GLN A 30 10.26 27.18 -39.75
C GLN A 30 10.76 27.40 -41.18
N PRO A 31 11.50 26.46 -41.79
CA PRO A 31 11.60 26.38 -43.23
C PRO A 31 10.49 25.50 -43.82
N ASP A 32 9.75 26.10 -44.74
CA ASP A 32 8.93 25.46 -45.75
C ASP A 32 9.78 24.51 -46.60
N VAL A 33 9.43 23.23 -46.62
CA VAL A 33 9.86 22.34 -47.71
C VAL A 33 8.62 21.64 -48.26
N ARG A 34 8.27 22.10 -49.46
CA ARG A 34 7.38 21.46 -50.42
C ARG A 34 8.04 20.18 -50.96
N ASP A 35 7.14 19.34 -51.36
CA ASP A 35 7.08 18.46 -52.53
C ASP A 35 7.21 16.94 -52.30
N GLU A 36 6.05 16.35 -52.58
CA GLU A 36 5.82 15.25 -53.53
C GLU A 36 6.59 13.96 -53.29
N HIS A 37 5.89 12.97 -52.71
CA HIS A 37 5.76 11.68 -53.39
C HIS A 37 4.53 10.92 -52.87
N ARG A 38 3.54 10.92 -53.72
CA ARG A 38 2.30 10.12 -53.66
C ARG A 38 2.68 8.66 -53.92
N ALA A 39 2.88 7.89 -52.87
CA ALA A 39 2.90 6.43 -52.97
C ALA A 39 1.63 5.88 -52.33
N ALA A 40 0.88 5.10 -53.11
CA ALA A 40 -0.33 4.43 -52.74
C ALA A 40 -0.05 3.45 -51.58
N PRO A 41 -0.97 3.34 -50.58
CA PRO A 41 -0.83 2.33 -49.51
C PRO A 41 -1.15 0.95 -50.09
N PRO A 42 -0.41 -0.12 -49.66
CA PRO A 42 -0.81 -1.48 -49.97
C PRO A 42 -2.08 -1.82 -49.15
N ASP A 43 -3.13 -2.12 -49.90
CA ASP A 43 -4.28 -2.84 -49.42
C ASP A 43 -3.80 -4.24 -48.97
N ASP A 44 -3.68 -4.47 -47.66
CA ASP A 44 -3.81 -5.80 -47.05
C ASP A 44 -3.47 -5.68 -45.53
N LEU A 45 -4.40 -5.05 -44.79
CA LEU A 45 -4.49 -5.27 -43.36
C LEU A 45 -5.82 -5.98 -43.10
N PRO A 46 -5.83 -7.13 -42.39
CA PRO A 46 -7.07 -7.84 -42.07
C PRO A 46 -7.95 -6.93 -41.21
N ARG A 47 -9.08 -6.55 -41.75
CA ARG A 47 -10.14 -5.81 -41.06
C ARG A 47 -10.55 -6.59 -39.83
N ARG A 48 -10.11 -6.13 -38.64
CA ARG A 48 -10.65 -6.63 -37.37
C ARG A 48 -12.16 -6.47 -37.38
N PRO A 49 -12.92 -7.51 -37.06
CA PRO A 49 -14.37 -7.43 -37.07
C PRO A 49 -14.84 -6.46 -35.97
N LEU A 50 -15.53 -5.43 -36.37
CA LEU A 50 -16.21 -4.42 -35.55
C LEU A 50 -17.43 -4.99 -34.75
N LEU A 51 -17.44 -6.28 -34.44
CA LEU A 51 -18.59 -6.98 -33.87
C LEU A 51 -18.71 -6.94 -32.33
N LEU A 52 -17.76 -6.32 -31.62
CA LEU A 52 -17.79 -6.35 -30.15
C LEU A 52 -18.46 -5.15 -29.48
N ARG A 53 -18.79 -4.10 -30.20
CA ARG A 53 -19.44 -2.92 -29.61
C ARG A 53 -20.98 -3.05 -29.52
N GLY A 54 -21.57 -3.91 -30.35
CA GLY A 54 -23.02 -4.11 -30.35
C GLY A 54 -23.54 -5.09 -29.29
N THR A 55 -22.71 -6.07 -28.92
CA THR A 55 -23.14 -7.15 -27.99
C THR A 55 -23.20 -6.69 -26.53
N LEU A 56 -22.33 -5.78 -26.11
CA LEU A 56 -22.37 -5.23 -24.75
C LEU A 56 -23.59 -4.32 -24.53
N SER A 57 -24.00 -3.57 -25.56
CA SER A 57 -25.22 -2.73 -25.51
C SER A 57 -26.49 -3.58 -25.40
N VAL A 58 -26.56 -4.70 -26.13
CA VAL A 58 -27.72 -5.61 -26.11
C VAL A 58 -27.82 -6.32 -24.75
N LEU A 59 -26.71 -6.72 -24.14
CA LEU A 59 -26.73 -7.32 -22.81
C LEU A 59 -27.14 -6.31 -21.75
N HIS A 60 -26.75 -5.07 -21.87
CA HIS A 60 -27.16 -4.00 -20.96
C HIS A 60 -28.66 -3.69 -21.07
N HIS A 61 -29.21 -3.62 -22.30
CA HIS A 61 -30.61 -3.44 -22.53
C HIS A 61 -31.47 -4.63 -22.04
N ARG A 62 -30.94 -5.86 -22.18
CA ARG A 62 -31.66 -7.06 -21.71
C ARG A 62 -31.74 -7.16 -20.19
N ALA A 63 -30.70 -6.67 -19.49
CA ALA A 63 -30.69 -6.58 -18.03
C ALA A 63 -31.71 -5.55 -17.50
N LEU A 64 -31.95 -4.47 -18.24
CA LEU A 64 -32.95 -3.45 -17.87
C LEU A 64 -34.42 -3.89 -18.13
N GLN A 65 -34.63 -4.89 -19.00
CA GLN A 65 -35.99 -5.38 -19.36
C GLN A 65 -36.47 -6.55 -18.50
N ASN A 66 -35.61 -7.10 -17.63
CA ASN A 66 -36.00 -8.21 -16.77
C ASN A 66 -35.88 -7.81 -15.28
N PRO A 67 -37.01 -7.37 -14.65
CA PRO A 67 -36.99 -6.95 -13.24
C PRO A 67 -36.65 -8.07 -12.26
N HIS A 68 -36.62 -9.33 -12.71
CA HIS A 68 -36.24 -10.50 -11.93
C HIS A 68 -34.84 -11.04 -12.30
N ALA A 69 -34.12 -10.41 -13.24
CA ALA A 69 -32.72 -10.78 -13.48
C ALA A 69 -31.92 -10.46 -12.23
N PRO A 70 -31.10 -11.40 -11.71
CA PRO A 70 -30.22 -11.11 -10.59
C PRO A 70 -29.36 -9.92 -10.99
N ARG A 71 -29.50 -8.81 -10.25
CA ARG A 71 -28.69 -7.61 -10.46
C ARG A 71 -27.22 -8.02 -10.44
N ALA A 72 -26.51 -7.69 -11.51
CA ALA A 72 -25.09 -7.92 -11.56
C ALA A 72 -24.46 -7.30 -10.30
N ASN A 73 -23.75 -8.13 -9.52
CA ASN A 73 -23.03 -7.65 -8.36
C ASN A 73 -22.04 -6.58 -8.82
N PRO A 74 -22.20 -5.30 -8.45
CA PRO A 74 -21.27 -4.24 -8.86
C PRO A 74 -19.85 -4.46 -8.31
N PHE A 75 -19.71 -5.40 -7.36
CA PHE A 75 -18.44 -5.78 -6.75
C PHE A 75 -17.97 -7.17 -7.19
N ALA A 76 -18.61 -7.76 -8.24
CA ALA A 76 -18.25 -9.09 -8.74
C ALA A 76 -16.77 -9.17 -9.15
N PRO A 77 -16.16 -10.37 -9.12
CA PRO A 77 -14.82 -10.59 -9.65
C PRO A 77 -14.78 -10.11 -11.12
N GLY A 78 -13.91 -9.12 -11.40
CA GLY A 78 -13.87 -8.44 -12.70
C GLY A 78 -14.47 -7.02 -12.71
N ALA A 79 -15.25 -6.61 -11.71
CA ALA A 79 -15.51 -5.21 -11.46
C ALA A 79 -14.25 -4.55 -10.89
N THR A 80 -13.79 -3.47 -11.51
CA THR A 80 -12.60 -2.68 -11.09
C THR A 80 -12.91 -1.81 -9.87
N SER A 81 -13.64 -2.35 -8.88
CA SER A 81 -13.94 -1.59 -7.65
C SER A 81 -12.66 -1.30 -6.89
N MET A 82 -12.34 -0.04 -6.69
CA MET A 82 -11.19 0.38 -5.91
C MET A 82 -11.42 0.11 -4.42
N ASP A 83 -10.36 -0.15 -3.67
CA ASP A 83 -10.40 -0.39 -2.23
C ASP A 83 -11.03 0.79 -1.49
N SER A 84 -10.74 2.03 -1.93
CA SER A 84 -11.36 3.25 -1.40
C SER A 84 -12.89 3.25 -1.54
N HIS A 85 -13.41 2.75 -2.67
CA HIS A 85 -14.86 2.68 -2.90
C HIS A 85 -15.53 1.66 -1.98
N LEU A 86 -14.90 0.52 -1.74
CA LEU A 86 -15.41 -0.51 -0.84
C LEU A 86 -15.41 -0.03 0.61
N ALA A 87 -14.32 0.60 1.06
CA ALA A 87 -14.23 1.18 2.40
C ALA A 87 -15.29 2.27 2.60
N THR A 88 -15.47 3.18 1.64
CA THR A 88 -16.50 4.23 1.67
C THR A 88 -17.91 3.64 1.63
N ALA A 89 -18.15 2.57 0.86
CA ALA A 89 -19.45 1.92 0.82
C ALA A 89 -19.79 1.29 2.17
N LEU A 90 -18.85 0.63 2.82
CA LEU A 90 -19.03 0.06 4.15
C LEU A 90 -19.24 1.17 5.20
N GLU A 91 -18.48 2.28 5.13
CA GLU A 91 -18.65 3.44 6.00
C GLU A 91 -20.08 4.00 5.93
N LYS A 92 -20.62 4.19 4.72
CA LYS A 92 -21.98 4.69 4.51
C LYS A 92 -23.05 3.75 5.07
N SER A 93 -22.83 2.44 4.96
CA SER A 93 -23.75 1.42 5.47
C SER A 93 -23.47 1.02 6.92
N PHE A 94 -22.55 1.68 7.62
CA PHE A 94 -22.12 1.31 8.98
C PHE A 94 -23.27 1.27 9.98
N GLY A 95 -24.29 2.11 9.81
CA GLY A 95 -25.50 2.11 10.63
C GLY A 95 -26.33 0.82 10.53
N LEU A 96 -26.30 0.14 9.38
CA LEU A 96 -27.00 -1.13 9.17
C LEU A 96 -26.32 -2.30 9.89
N LEU A 97 -25.06 -2.13 10.30
CA LEU A 97 -24.28 -3.13 11.01
C LEU A 97 -24.54 -3.13 12.53
N HIS A 98 -25.39 -2.22 13.03
CA HIS A 98 -25.70 -2.11 14.46
C HIS A 98 -26.08 -3.46 15.13
N PRO A 99 -26.90 -4.34 14.48
CA PRO A 99 -27.26 -5.65 15.08
C PRO A 99 -26.05 -6.60 15.27
N PHE A 100 -24.95 -6.36 14.55
CA PHE A 100 -23.73 -7.19 14.58
C PHE A 100 -22.65 -6.65 15.51
N LEU A 101 -22.87 -5.45 16.08
CA LEU A 101 -21.89 -4.86 17.00
C LEU A 101 -21.82 -5.68 18.29
N HIS A 102 -20.62 -5.91 18.77
CA HIS A 102 -20.37 -6.46 20.10
C HIS A 102 -19.87 -5.30 20.98
N GLU A 103 -20.61 -5.01 22.05
CA GLU A 103 -20.31 -3.87 22.95
C GLU A 103 -20.15 -2.52 22.19
N GLY A 104 -20.93 -2.32 21.14
CA GLY A 104 -20.85 -1.11 20.31
C GLY A 104 -19.69 -1.07 19.31
N ARG A 105 -18.93 -2.17 19.17
CA ARG A 105 -17.76 -2.28 18.29
C ARG A 105 -17.99 -3.30 17.19
N LEU A 106 -17.53 -3.01 15.99
CA LEU A 106 -17.52 -3.96 14.88
C LEU A 106 -16.16 -4.67 14.88
N THR A 107 -16.18 -5.97 15.23
CA THR A 107 -14.98 -6.80 15.24
C THR A 107 -14.81 -7.54 13.91
N TRP A 108 -13.65 -8.17 13.72
CA TRP A 108 -13.41 -9.03 12.56
C TRP A 108 -14.41 -10.19 12.47
N SER A 109 -14.68 -10.87 13.58
CA SER A 109 -15.67 -11.95 13.62
C SER A 109 -17.09 -11.47 13.35
N ALA A 110 -17.45 -10.25 13.78
CA ALA A 110 -18.72 -9.64 13.43
C ALA A 110 -18.84 -9.40 11.93
N LEU A 111 -17.77 -8.93 11.27
CA LEU A 111 -17.73 -8.74 9.82
C LEU A 111 -17.93 -10.07 9.08
N GLN A 112 -17.30 -11.16 9.55
CA GLN A 112 -17.51 -12.50 8.99
C GLN A 112 -18.96 -12.98 9.15
N ARG A 113 -19.60 -12.70 10.30
CA ARG A 113 -21.03 -13.00 10.49
C ARG A 113 -21.92 -12.25 9.50
N VAL A 114 -21.67 -10.96 9.28
CA VAL A 114 -22.37 -10.17 8.25
C VAL A 114 -22.22 -10.82 6.87
N ALA A 115 -21.01 -11.27 6.51
CA ALA A 115 -20.78 -11.95 5.22
C ALA A 115 -21.54 -13.28 5.09
N ALA A 116 -21.81 -13.96 6.21
CA ALA A 116 -22.52 -15.24 6.25
C ALA A 116 -24.05 -15.08 6.22
N GLU A 117 -24.58 -13.85 6.44
CA GLU A 117 -26.02 -13.61 6.41
C GLU A 117 -26.65 -13.99 5.06
N PRO A 118 -27.88 -14.55 5.09
CA PRO A 118 -28.62 -14.83 3.90
C PRO A 118 -29.08 -13.53 3.23
N MET A 119 -29.03 -13.51 1.89
CA MET A 119 -29.54 -12.41 1.07
C MET A 119 -31.06 -12.48 0.93
N GLY A 120 -31.69 -11.34 0.64
CA GLY A 120 -33.12 -11.24 0.38
C GLY A 120 -33.92 -10.62 1.53
N GLN A 121 -33.29 -10.12 2.58
CA GLN A 121 -33.96 -9.43 3.68
C GLN A 121 -34.30 -7.97 3.32
N SER A 122 -33.34 -7.23 2.79
CA SER A 122 -33.54 -5.89 2.23
C SER A 122 -32.45 -5.58 1.22
N GLU A 123 -32.76 -4.74 0.22
CA GLU A 123 -31.78 -4.36 -0.81
C GLU A 123 -30.53 -3.71 -0.23
N GLU A 124 -30.68 -2.89 0.81
CA GLU A 124 -29.57 -2.20 1.45
C GLU A 124 -28.66 -3.15 2.24
N LEU A 125 -29.27 -4.10 2.98
CA LEU A 125 -28.51 -5.12 3.70
C LEU A 125 -27.81 -6.06 2.72
N ASP A 126 -28.49 -6.50 1.67
CA ASP A 126 -27.90 -7.36 0.64
C ASP A 126 -26.69 -6.70 -0.03
N ARG A 127 -26.79 -5.40 -0.33
CA ARG A 127 -25.67 -4.61 -0.87
C ARG A 127 -24.52 -4.55 0.13
N THR A 128 -24.81 -4.36 1.41
CA THR A 128 -23.80 -4.32 2.48
C THR A 128 -23.11 -5.68 2.63
N ILE A 129 -23.87 -6.79 2.59
CA ILE A 129 -23.33 -8.16 2.60
C ILE A 129 -22.34 -8.37 1.43
N LEU A 130 -22.71 -7.91 0.21
CA LEU A 130 -21.83 -8.02 -0.96
C LEU A 130 -20.53 -7.21 -0.80
N VAL A 131 -20.62 -5.99 -0.27
CA VAL A 131 -19.43 -5.16 0.04
C VAL A 131 -18.54 -5.88 1.04
N VAL A 132 -19.10 -6.39 2.12
CA VAL A 132 -18.35 -7.10 3.17
C VAL A 132 -17.68 -8.36 2.61
N ARG A 133 -18.41 -9.17 1.82
CA ARG A 133 -17.85 -10.36 1.16
C ARG A 133 -16.68 -10.01 0.25
N GLU A 134 -16.74 -8.88 -0.45
CA GLU A 134 -15.67 -8.44 -1.32
C GLU A 134 -14.47 -7.91 -0.52
N ILE A 135 -14.70 -7.18 0.57
CA ILE A 135 -13.63 -6.72 1.49
C ILE A 135 -12.86 -7.91 2.06
N LEU A 136 -13.57 -8.95 2.51
CA LEU A 136 -12.95 -10.16 3.09
C LEU A 136 -12.07 -10.93 2.08
N LYS A 137 -12.29 -10.78 0.78
CA LYS A 137 -11.44 -11.35 -0.28
C LYS A 137 -10.15 -10.54 -0.52
N ARG A 138 -10.02 -9.36 0.09
CA ARG A 138 -8.90 -8.43 -0.10
C ARG A 138 -8.14 -8.24 1.21
N PRO A 139 -7.19 -9.12 1.55
CA PRO A 139 -6.49 -9.08 2.83
C PRO A 139 -5.81 -7.72 3.11
N ARG A 140 -5.28 -7.06 2.07
CA ARG A 140 -4.68 -5.73 2.21
C ARG A 140 -5.70 -4.67 2.65
N LEU A 141 -6.89 -4.66 2.06
CA LEU A 141 -7.99 -3.76 2.45
C LEU A 141 -8.52 -4.13 3.83
N SER A 142 -8.71 -5.43 4.08
CA SER A 142 -9.17 -5.97 5.36
C SER A 142 -8.27 -5.54 6.53
N ASP A 143 -6.95 -5.58 6.33
CA ASP A 143 -5.99 -5.11 7.34
C ASP A 143 -6.03 -3.58 7.52
N ALA A 144 -6.27 -2.84 6.44
CA ALA A 144 -6.28 -1.38 6.47
C ALA A 144 -7.51 -0.80 7.18
N ILE A 145 -8.65 -1.49 7.16
CA ILE A 145 -9.88 -1.05 7.82
C ILE A 145 -9.88 -1.31 9.34
N LEU A 146 -8.95 -2.15 9.83
CA LEU A 146 -8.82 -2.41 11.26
C LEU A 146 -8.19 -1.19 11.95
N SER A 147 -8.82 -0.75 13.04
CA SER A 147 -8.24 0.23 13.93
C SER A 147 -7.04 -0.36 14.69
N ARG A 148 -6.38 0.48 15.47
CA ARG A 148 -5.28 0.06 16.33
C ARG A 148 -5.65 -1.07 17.29
N ASP A 149 -6.89 -1.05 17.79
CA ASP A 149 -7.37 -2.01 18.79
C ASP A 149 -7.95 -3.28 18.16
N GLY A 150 -7.97 -3.36 16.82
CA GLY A 150 -8.51 -4.47 16.06
C GLY A 150 -10.00 -4.36 15.73
N ASP A 151 -10.64 -3.27 16.16
CA ASP A 151 -12.03 -2.97 15.83
C ASP A 151 -12.11 -2.23 14.49
N ILE A 152 -13.25 -2.34 13.83
CA ILE A 152 -13.58 -1.58 12.62
C ILE A 152 -14.44 -0.39 13.05
N THR A 153 -13.98 0.82 12.74
CA THR A 153 -14.66 2.07 13.08
C THR A 153 -14.90 2.91 11.82
N ARG A 154 -15.77 3.90 11.89
CA ARG A 154 -15.94 4.84 10.78
C ARG A 154 -14.64 5.54 10.43
N ASP A 155 -13.87 5.95 11.45
CA ASP A 155 -12.59 6.63 11.25
C ASP A 155 -11.57 5.71 10.57
N SER A 156 -11.51 4.41 10.95
CA SER A 156 -10.62 3.45 10.30
C SER A 156 -11.03 3.17 8.84
N LEU A 157 -12.33 3.14 8.53
CA LEU A 157 -12.84 3.01 7.17
C LEU A 157 -12.52 4.24 6.31
N SER A 158 -12.73 5.43 6.85
CA SER A 158 -12.38 6.70 6.18
C SER A 158 -10.87 6.81 5.92
N ALA A 159 -10.06 6.44 6.92
CA ALA A 159 -8.60 6.40 6.78
C ALA A 159 -8.16 5.39 5.71
N ALA A 160 -8.74 4.20 5.68
CA ALA A 160 -8.45 3.18 4.65
C ALA A 160 -8.87 3.66 3.25
N ALA A 161 -10.04 4.29 3.12
CA ALA A 161 -10.52 4.86 1.86
C ALA A 161 -9.56 5.91 1.30
N SER A 162 -8.98 6.72 2.16
CA SER A 162 -8.03 7.78 1.77
C SER A 162 -6.64 7.22 1.42
N ALA A 163 -6.21 6.17 2.13
CA ALA A 163 -4.86 5.63 2.02
C ALA A 163 -4.72 4.53 0.95
N LEU A 164 -5.82 3.91 0.50
CA LEU A 164 -5.83 2.82 -0.48
C LEU A 164 -6.67 3.19 -1.72
N PRO A 165 -6.21 4.12 -2.57
CA PRO A 165 -6.97 4.53 -3.76
C PRO A 165 -7.01 3.44 -4.85
N GLY A 166 -6.07 2.47 -4.80
CA GLY A 166 -5.95 1.39 -5.78
C GLY A 166 -6.91 0.22 -5.52
N ASN A 167 -6.73 -0.84 -6.31
CA ASN A 167 -7.49 -2.08 -6.22
C ASN A 167 -6.56 -3.23 -5.80
N SER A 168 -6.79 -3.83 -4.64
CA SER A 168 -6.04 -4.97 -4.11
C SER A 168 -6.73 -6.32 -4.37
N SER A 169 -7.68 -6.39 -5.31
CA SER A 169 -8.33 -7.65 -5.68
C SER A 169 -7.30 -8.68 -6.17
N PRO A 170 -7.37 -9.94 -5.71
CA PRO A 170 -6.50 -11.02 -6.20
C PRO A 170 -6.60 -11.26 -7.72
N SER A 171 -7.71 -10.85 -8.34
CA SER A 171 -7.94 -10.99 -9.80
C SER A 171 -7.21 -9.93 -10.63
N VAL A 172 -6.67 -8.88 -10.00
CA VAL A 172 -5.93 -7.82 -10.68
C VAL A 172 -4.46 -8.18 -10.74
N PHE A 173 -3.90 -8.21 -11.95
CA PHE A 173 -2.47 -8.44 -12.14
C PHE A 173 -1.66 -7.26 -11.59
N SER A 174 -0.67 -7.54 -10.75
CA SER A 174 0.31 -6.58 -10.24
C SER A 174 1.68 -7.23 -10.20
N GLN A 175 2.73 -6.46 -10.46
CA GLN A 175 4.11 -6.93 -10.29
C GLN A 175 4.49 -7.08 -8.80
N ASP A 176 3.78 -6.38 -7.91
CA ASP A 176 4.02 -6.47 -6.47
C ASP A 176 3.52 -7.84 -5.94
N PRO A 177 4.41 -8.73 -5.45
CA PRO A 177 4.03 -10.03 -4.93
C PRO A 177 3.09 -9.95 -3.72
N PHE A 178 3.06 -8.80 -3.04
CA PHE A 178 2.18 -8.55 -1.90
C PHE A 178 0.87 -7.83 -2.26
N HIS A 179 0.60 -7.63 -3.55
CA HIS A 179 -0.57 -6.89 -4.04
C HIS A 179 -1.89 -7.34 -3.37
N ALA A 180 -2.13 -8.65 -3.34
CA ALA A 180 -3.33 -9.25 -2.77
C ALA A 180 -3.12 -9.88 -1.39
N GLN A 181 -1.94 -9.69 -0.79
CA GLN A 181 -1.58 -10.31 0.49
C GLN A 181 -1.79 -9.34 1.66
N GLY A 182 -2.04 -9.90 2.85
CA GLY A 182 -2.20 -9.14 4.07
C GLY A 182 -0.88 -8.66 4.68
N ASN A 183 -0.98 -7.89 5.74
CA ASN A 183 0.19 -7.34 6.43
C ASN A 183 1.05 -8.43 7.08
N ALA A 184 0.45 -9.52 7.56
CA ALA A 184 1.18 -10.63 8.16
C ALA A 184 2.20 -11.25 7.19
N GLN A 185 1.83 -11.45 5.91
CA GLN A 185 2.71 -11.99 4.89
C GLN A 185 3.89 -11.05 4.59
N VAL A 186 3.64 -9.73 4.59
CA VAL A 186 4.70 -8.74 4.41
C VAL A 186 5.68 -8.75 5.58
N VAL A 187 5.17 -8.84 6.82
CA VAL A 187 6.02 -8.90 8.03
C VAL A 187 6.80 -10.21 8.09
N GLN A 188 6.19 -11.35 7.72
CA GLN A 188 6.89 -12.64 7.60
C GLN A 188 8.01 -12.59 6.56
N ALA A 189 7.77 -11.96 5.40
CA ALA A 189 8.81 -11.77 4.40
C ALA A 189 9.96 -10.89 4.90
N LEU A 190 9.65 -9.81 5.65
CA LEU A 190 10.68 -9.00 6.32
C LEU A 190 11.46 -9.83 7.33
N GLN A 191 10.80 -10.66 8.13
CA GLN A 191 11.44 -11.54 9.10
C GLN A 191 12.41 -12.53 8.42
N GLY A 192 12.01 -13.12 7.29
CA GLY A 192 12.88 -14.00 6.49
C GLY A 192 14.12 -13.31 5.91
N GLN A 193 14.05 -12.00 5.69
CA GLN A 193 15.16 -11.21 5.14
C GLN A 193 15.94 -10.42 6.22
N PHE A 194 15.49 -10.50 7.47
CA PHE A 194 16.00 -9.67 8.54
C PHE A 194 17.50 -9.81 8.74
N GLU A 195 18.04 -11.05 8.64
CA GLU A 195 19.46 -11.36 8.77
C GLU A 195 20.34 -10.62 7.74
N HIS A 196 19.83 -10.42 6.53
CA HIS A 196 20.56 -9.72 5.46
C HIS A 196 20.47 -8.20 5.58
N LEU A 197 19.44 -7.70 6.23
CA LEU A 197 19.15 -6.26 6.33
C LEU A 197 19.63 -5.65 7.65
N ARG A 198 19.74 -6.46 8.72
CA ARG A 198 20.07 -5.99 10.06
C ARG A 198 21.45 -5.34 10.15
N ASP A 199 21.65 -4.50 11.13
CA ASP A 199 22.94 -3.96 11.51
C ASP A 199 23.59 -4.85 12.59
N LYS A 200 24.51 -5.72 12.17
CA LYS A 200 25.21 -6.65 13.06
C LYS A 200 25.97 -5.95 14.20
N ALA A 201 26.43 -4.70 13.99
CA ALA A 201 27.12 -3.93 15.01
C ALA A 201 26.20 -3.44 16.14
N LYS A 202 24.89 -3.49 15.93
CA LYS A 202 23.87 -3.09 16.91
C LYS A 202 23.22 -4.26 17.64
N ASP A 203 23.55 -5.50 17.26
CA ASP A 203 23.01 -6.68 17.92
C ASP A 203 23.39 -6.70 19.40
N ARG A 204 22.47 -7.11 20.24
CA ARG A 204 22.65 -7.22 21.68
C ARG A 204 22.05 -8.50 22.20
N THR A 205 22.72 -9.12 23.16
CA THR A 205 22.16 -10.23 23.93
C THR A 205 21.65 -9.68 25.25
N PHE A 206 20.38 -9.93 25.55
CA PHE A 206 19.76 -9.54 26.80
C PHE A 206 18.98 -10.73 27.36
N LEU A 207 19.26 -11.15 28.59
CA LEU A 207 18.61 -12.30 29.26
C LEU A 207 18.57 -13.56 28.36
N PHE A 208 19.68 -13.90 27.73
CA PHE A 208 19.85 -15.05 26.82
C PHE A 208 19.14 -14.92 25.46
N GLU A 209 18.38 -13.83 25.21
CA GLU A 209 17.76 -13.55 23.93
C GLU A 209 18.63 -12.66 23.07
N GLN A 210 18.78 -13.02 21.81
CA GLN A 210 19.47 -12.20 20.82
C GLN A 210 18.51 -11.18 20.22
N HIS A 211 18.76 -9.90 20.47
CA HIS A 211 18.07 -8.78 19.88
C HIS A 211 18.84 -8.27 18.69
N GLN A 212 18.25 -8.43 17.53
CA GLN A 212 18.78 -7.96 16.25
C GLN A 212 18.04 -6.70 15.86
N TYR A 213 18.74 -5.75 15.24
CA TYR A 213 18.21 -4.43 14.93
C TYR A 213 18.34 -4.10 13.44
N LEU A 214 17.28 -3.54 12.89
CA LEU A 214 17.19 -3.04 11.52
C LEU A 214 16.79 -1.57 11.55
N GLU A 215 17.59 -0.72 10.94
CA GLU A 215 17.31 0.70 10.82
C GLU A 215 16.24 0.96 9.75
N ILE A 216 15.23 1.79 10.06
CA ILE A 216 14.19 2.16 9.10
C ILE A 216 14.77 2.92 7.90
N ALA A 217 15.84 3.72 8.11
CA ALA A 217 16.58 4.35 7.02
C ALA A 217 17.14 3.34 6.03
N LYS A 218 17.53 2.14 6.48
CA LYS A 218 17.95 1.05 5.61
C LYS A 218 16.82 0.54 4.73
N LEU A 219 15.60 0.37 5.27
CA LEU A 219 14.43 0.00 4.45
C LEU A 219 14.12 1.06 3.38
N LYS A 220 14.24 2.35 3.73
CA LYS A 220 14.08 3.44 2.76
C LYS A 220 15.13 3.37 1.65
N ALA A 221 16.37 3.04 1.99
CA ALA A 221 17.44 2.86 1.00
C ALA A 221 17.19 1.62 0.10
N VAL A 222 16.69 0.51 0.66
CA VAL A 222 16.32 -0.70 -0.09
C VAL A 222 15.18 -0.40 -1.08
N MET A 223 14.18 0.35 -0.66
CA MET A 223 13.03 0.73 -1.50
C MET A 223 13.44 1.53 -2.75
N GLN A 224 14.58 2.22 -2.72
CA GLN A 224 15.13 2.94 -3.89
C GLN A 224 15.77 2.01 -4.92
N ASP A 225 15.80 0.71 -4.66
CA ASP A 225 16.37 -0.32 -5.54
C ASP A 225 17.78 0.02 -6.04
N PRO A 226 18.76 0.28 -5.15
CA PRO A 226 20.07 0.70 -5.56
C PRO A 226 20.84 -0.42 -6.26
N TYR A 227 21.68 -0.05 -7.20
CA TYR A 227 22.63 -0.98 -7.80
C TYR A 227 23.77 -1.32 -6.83
N ASP A 228 24.35 -2.49 -7.04
CA ASP A 228 25.58 -2.88 -6.38
C ASP A 228 26.75 -2.04 -6.95
N VAL A 229 27.63 -1.57 -6.06
CA VAL A 229 28.75 -0.73 -6.46
C VAL A 229 30.07 -1.33 -5.99
N ASP A 230 31.11 -1.16 -6.77
CA ASP A 230 32.47 -1.54 -6.41
C ASP A 230 33.10 -0.60 -5.37
N ARG A 231 34.38 -0.81 -5.05
CA ARG A 231 35.11 0.04 -4.09
C ARG A 231 35.34 1.46 -4.58
N GLN A 232 35.24 1.70 -5.88
CA GLN A 232 35.38 3.00 -6.54
C GLN A 232 34.03 3.71 -6.69
N GLY A 233 32.91 3.04 -6.33
CA GLY A 233 31.55 3.58 -6.46
C GLY A 233 30.94 3.39 -7.86
N ALA A 234 31.60 2.63 -8.75
CA ALA A 234 31.05 2.30 -10.06
C ALA A 234 30.06 1.14 -9.96
N PRO A 235 28.96 1.12 -10.76
CA PRO A 235 28.01 0.03 -10.76
C PRO A 235 28.69 -1.30 -11.17
N VAL A 236 28.47 -2.34 -10.38
CA VAL A 236 28.88 -3.70 -10.74
C VAL A 236 27.93 -4.23 -11.81
N LEU A 237 28.48 -4.64 -12.94
CA LEU A 237 27.68 -5.21 -14.03
C LEU A 237 27.49 -6.72 -13.83
N ASP A 238 26.28 -7.17 -14.15
CA ASP A 238 25.98 -8.60 -14.24
C ASP A 238 26.70 -9.19 -15.47
N PRO A 239 27.58 -10.20 -15.31
CA PRO A 239 28.35 -10.78 -16.40
C PRO A 239 27.48 -11.46 -17.49
N ALA A 240 26.26 -11.88 -17.15
CA ALA A 240 25.36 -12.51 -18.09
C ALA A 240 24.60 -11.52 -18.98
N THR A 241 24.22 -10.36 -18.43
CA THR A 241 23.35 -9.38 -19.11
C THR A 241 24.07 -8.10 -19.50
N GLY A 242 25.23 -7.79 -18.87
CA GLY A 242 25.93 -6.52 -19.03
C GLY A 242 25.21 -5.33 -18.39
N MET A 243 24.12 -5.55 -17.68
CA MET A 243 23.35 -4.51 -17.00
C MET A 243 23.83 -4.31 -15.55
N PRO A 244 23.64 -3.13 -14.96
CA PRO A 244 23.92 -2.93 -13.55
C PRO A 244 23.20 -3.94 -12.67
N ARG A 245 23.94 -4.60 -11.77
CA ARG A 245 23.42 -5.63 -10.89
C ARG A 245 22.61 -4.98 -9.75
N PRO A 246 21.34 -5.35 -9.53
CA PRO A 246 20.59 -4.91 -8.37
C PRO A 246 21.27 -5.36 -7.08
N LYS A 247 21.33 -4.47 -6.08
CA LYS A 247 21.94 -4.78 -4.78
C LYS A 247 21.08 -5.71 -3.92
N TYR A 248 19.78 -5.63 -4.10
CA TYR A 248 18.78 -6.42 -3.36
C TYR A 248 17.92 -7.24 -4.32
N SER A 249 17.34 -8.32 -3.83
CA SER A 249 16.34 -9.06 -4.60
C SER A 249 15.06 -8.24 -4.77
N GLU A 250 14.34 -8.46 -5.84
CA GLU A 250 13.05 -7.81 -6.10
C GLU A 250 12.08 -8.00 -4.92
N LEU A 251 12.01 -9.22 -4.35
CA LEU A 251 11.22 -9.49 -3.16
C LEU A 251 11.61 -8.60 -1.98
N CYS A 252 12.91 -8.32 -1.79
CA CYS A 252 13.40 -7.44 -0.73
C CYS A 252 12.94 -6.00 -0.94
N VAL A 253 13.00 -5.50 -2.17
CA VAL A 253 12.55 -4.15 -2.54
C VAL A 253 11.04 -4.01 -2.29
N TYR A 254 10.22 -4.96 -2.77
CA TYR A 254 8.78 -4.94 -2.52
C TYR A 254 8.41 -5.11 -1.05
N THR A 255 9.17 -5.92 -0.29
CA THR A 255 8.97 -6.02 1.17
C THR A 255 9.19 -4.67 1.84
N ALA A 256 10.32 -4.01 1.56
CA ALA A 256 10.63 -2.69 2.12
C ALA A 256 9.57 -1.66 1.73
N LYS A 257 9.15 -1.63 0.47
CA LYS A 257 8.11 -0.76 -0.05
C LYS A 257 6.79 -0.95 0.71
N ASN A 258 6.32 -2.19 0.83
CA ASN A 258 5.06 -2.47 1.52
C ASN A 258 5.12 -2.15 3.02
N ILE A 259 6.26 -2.38 3.72
CA ILE A 259 6.44 -2.00 5.13
C ILE A 259 6.30 -0.48 5.30
N LEU A 260 6.85 0.30 4.37
CA LEU A 260 6.88 1.77 4.46
C LEU A 260 5.57 2.43 4.01
N GLU A 261 4.92 1.88 2.97
CA GLU A 261 3.78 2.53 2.30
C GLU A 261 2.41 2.02 2.77
N ARG A 262 2.32 0.83 3.38
CA ARG A 262 1.02 0.35 3.86
C ARG A 262 0.50 1.15 5.03
N PRO A 263 -0.78 1.54 5.01
CA PRO A 263 -1.38 2.35 6.06
C PRO A 263 -1.21 1.71 7.44
N GLY A 264 -0.60 2.45 8.36
CA GLY A 264 -0.48 2.04 9.76
C GLY A 264 0.49 0.88 10.05
N LEU A 265 1.07 0.21 9.04
CA LEU A 265 1.90 -0.98 9.25
C LEU A 265 3.21 -0.62 9.99
N LEU A 266 4.03 0.30 9.45
CA LEU A 266 5.28 0.70 10.10
C LEU A 266 5.07 1.24 11.52
N PRO A 267 4.14 2.18 11.78
CA PRO A 267 3.85 2.63 13.15
C PRO A 267 3.39 1.52 14.09
N SER A 268 2.71 0.48 13.58
CA SER A 268 2.29 -0.67 14.40
C SER A 268 3.47 -1.56 14.79
N LEU A 269 4.44 -1.77 13.88
CA LEU A 269 5.68 -2.50 14.14
C LEU A 269 6.57 -1.76 15.16
N GLU A 270 6.68 -0.44 15.04
CA GLU A 270 7.44 0.38 16.00
C GLU A 270 6.82 0.29 17.41
N ARG A 271 5.49 0.29 17.52
CA ARG A 271 4.80 0.13 18.81
C ARG A 271 4.99 -1.25 19.43
N ALA A 272 4.98 -2.31 18.64
CA ALA A 272 5.24 -3.66 19.12
C ALA A 272 6.62 -3.79 19.78
N ASN A 273 7.55 -2.89 19.44
CA ASN A 273 8.87 -2.79 20.04
C ASN A 273 8.85 -2.23 21.48
N GLY A 274 7.90 -1.35 21.80
CA GLY A 274 7.85 -0.58 23.06
C GLY A 274 7.09 -1.19 24.24
N THR A 275 6.46 -2.36 24.08
CA THR A 275 5.53 -2.93 25.08
C THR A 275 6.15 -3.79 26.19
N ARG A 276 7.48 -3.85 26.32
CA ARG A 276 8.14 -4.61 27.39
C ARG A 276 8.33 -3.76 28.64
N LEU A 277 7.89 -4.30 29.79
CA LEU A 277 8.23 -3.80 31.12
C LEU A 277 9.73 -3.98 31.43
N PHE A 278 10.37 -5.01 30.86
CA PHE A 278 11.77 -5.34 31.00
C PHE A 278 12.37 -5.63 29.61
N GLY A 279 13.41 -4.91 29.24
CA GLY A 279 14.08 -5.08 27.95
C GLY A 279 14.95 -3.88 27.59
N PRO A 280 15.77 -3.99 26.52
CA PRO A 280 16.52 -2.85 26.05
C PRO A 280 15.58 -1.73 25.63
N PRO A 281 15.93 -0.45 25.91
CA PRO A 281 15.07 0.68 25.59
C PRO A 281 14.77 0.75 24.10
N HIS A 282 13.53 1.10 23.79
CA HIS A 282 13.10 1.35 22.41
C HIS A 282 13.94 2.46 21.79
N LYS A 283 14.57 2.19 20.66
CA LYS A 283 15.29 3.17 19.87
C LYS A 283 14.42 3.58 18.70
N GLN A 284 13.97 4.82 18.67
CA GLN A 284 13.19 5.37 17.58
C GLN A 284 13.95 5.21 16.24
N GLY A 285 13.23 4.84 15.19
CA GLY A 285 13.81 4.61 13.87
C GLY A 285 14.45 3.24 13.67
N TRP A 286 14.21 2.29 14.60
CA TRP A 286 14.73 0.94 14.54
C TRP A 286 13.62 -0.10 14.74
N LEU A 287 13.65 -1.16 13.94
CA LEU A 287 12.86 -2.37 14.14
C LEU A 287 13.73 -3.44 14.81
N ASN A 288 13.11 -4.30 15.59
CA ASN A 288 13.75 -5.40 16.30
C ASN A 288 13.12 -6.72 15.86
N ASN A 289 13.92 -7.79 15.71
CA ASN A 289 13.40 -9.12 15.34
C ASN A 289 12.27 -9.58 16.29
N LYS A 290 12.42 -9.35 17.60
CA LYS A 290 11.40 -9.70 18.60
C LYS A 290 10.12 -8.84 18.50
N SER A 291 10.21 -7.63 17.95
CA SER A 291 9.03 -6.83 17.69
C SER A 291 8.21 -7.37 16.53
N LEU A 292 8.85 -7.95 15.51
CA LEU A 292 8.16 -8.59 14.39
C LEU A 292 7.41 -9.84 14.86
N GLU A 293 8.06 -10.71 15.65
CA GLU A 293 7.44 -11.91 16.23
C GLU A 293 6.18 -11.53 17.02
N ARG A 294 6.31 -10.57 17.94
CA ARG A 294 5.20 -10.10 18.76
C ARG A 294 4.09 -9.44 17.96
N TRP A 295 4.45 -8.70 16.93
CA TRP A 295 3.45 -8.08 16.07
C TRP A 295 2.60 -9.15 15.37
N LEU A 296 3.23 -10.23 14.88
CA LEU A 296 2.52 -11.35 14.25
C LEU A 296 1.56 -12.04 15.25
N GLU A 297 2.01 -12.31 16.47
CA GLU A 297 1.16 -12.86 17.53
C GLU A 297 -0.04 -11.96 17.85
N GLN A 298 0.18 -10.64 17.92
CA GLN A 298 -0.88 -9.67 18.16
C GLN A 298 -1.84 -9.56 16.97
N ASP A 299 -1.37 -9.70 15.74
CA ASP A 299 -2.21 -9.68 14.54
C ASP A 299 -3.13 -10.89 14.50
N GLU A 300 -2.61 -12.08 14.79
CA GLU A 300 -3.41 -13.31 14.92
C GLU A 300 -4.46 -13.17 16.03
N ALA A 301 -4.08 -12.69 17.20
CA ALA A 301 -5.00 -12.49 18.32
C ALA A 301 -6.10 -11.45 18.00
N ARG A 302 -5.79 -10.41 17.22
CA ARG A 302 -6.78 -9.42 16.75
C ARG A 302 -7.79 -10.02 15.77
N LYS A 303 -7.34 -10.87 14.85
CA LYS A 303 -8.18 -11.52 13.84
C LYS A 303 -9.01 -12.67 14.40
N ALA A 304 -8.63 -13.21 15.57
CA ALA A 304 -9.39 -14.24 16.29
C ALA A 304 -10.59 -13.66 17.09
N ARG A 305 -10.64 -12.35 17.31
CA ARG A 305 -11.76 -11.65 17.98
C ARG A 305 -12.88 -11.35 17.00
#